data_15512db78a79a2c7df55de43562ec836
#
_entry.id   15512db78a79a2c7df55de43562ec836
#
_cell.length_a   1.000
_cell.length_b   1.000
_cell.length_c   1.000
_cell.angle_alpha   90.00
_cell.angle_beta   90.00
_cell.angle_gamma   90.00
#
_symmetry.space_group_name_H-M   'P 1'
#
loop_
_entity.id
_entity.type
_entity.pdbx_description
1 polymer ?
#
loop_
_entity_poly.entity_id
_entity_poly.type
_entity_poly.pdbx_seq_one_letter_code
_entity_poly.pdbx_strand_id
1 'polypeptide(L)'
;MLQASAILVIFGSSLLVQTSGPERTARGNVIVSAREPKARIELPKTVEYVGADRWVLYGIADCELHAFVEADPNKNIQRLYWVQFESYVPEKPTLKHEYNSPRHTDIGGMDFYVDTWVRAKAEQMRPGSDREHIEALLRAKGYQMPVNMMYVRLVHLLDEQKRKELMIIYGEDLKPTGFTAAELKEGGNAHDRWPKIDRDLIDRASGKIRIR
;
A
#
# COMPACT_ATOMS: atom_id res chain seq x y z
N MET A 1 -39.43 -55.35 -10.60
CA MET A 1 -39.59 -53.87 -10.66
C MET A 1 -38.38 -53.27 -10.01
N LEU A 2 -37.42 -52.81 -10.80
CA LEU A 2 -36.21 -52.09 -10.31
C LEU A 2 -36.52 -50.59 -10.42
N GLN A 3 -36.50 -49.88 -9.30
CA GLN A 3 -36.54 -48.43 -9.28
C GLN A 3 -35.12 -47.86 -9.42
N ALA A 4 -34.87 -47.10 -10.47
CA ALA A 4 -33.65 -46.38 -10.67
C ALA A 4 -33.75 -44.99 -10.02
N SER A 5 -32.94 -44.76 -8.96
CA SER A 5 -32.81 -43.44 -8.34
C SER A 5 -31.84 -42.58 -9.14
N ALA A 6 -32.31 -41.50 -9.72
CA ALA A 6 -31.47 -40.53 -10.38
C ALA A 6 -30.87 -39.61 -9.32
N ILE A 7 -29.54 -39.58 -9.24
CA ILE A 7 -28.77 -38.61 -8.42
C ILE A 7 -28.56 -37.34 -9.26
N LEU A 8 -29.22 -36.25 -8.82
CA LEU A 8 -29.03 -34.91 -9.39
C LEU A 8 -27.72 -34.30 -8.83
N VAL A 9 -26.67 -34.26 -9.62
CA VAL A 9 -25.42 -33.57 -9.27
C VAL A 9 -25.59 -32.10 -9.63
N ILE A 10 -25.75 -31.24 -8.61
CA ILE A 10 -25.77 -29.78 -8.78
C ILE A 10 -24.32 -29.31 -8.86
N PHE A 11 -23.84 -28.99 -10.05
CA PHE A 11 -22.58 -28.24 -10.23
C PHE A 11 -22.79 -26.81 -9.78
N GLY A 12 -22.33 -26.48 -8.60
CA GLY A 12 -22.21 -25.09 -8.15
C GLY A 12 -21.14 -24.38 -8.99
N SER A 13 -21.57 -23.52 -9.90
CA SER A 13 -20.67 -22.63 -10.64
C SER A 13 -20.14 -21.58 -9.68
N SER A 14 -18.90 -21.76 -9.18
CA SER A 14 -18.16 -20.72 -8.50
C SER A 14 -17.88 -19.62 -9.53
N LEU A 15 -18.59 -18.51 -9.44
CA LEU A 15 -18.26 -17.29 -10.17
C LEU A 15 -16.89 -16.81 -9.66
N LEU A 16 -15.84 -17.11 -10.43
CA LEU A 16 -14.56 -16.46 -10.28
C LEU A 16 -14.78 -14.98 -10.59
N VAL A 17 -14.72 -14.14 -9.57
CA VAL A 17 -14.63 -12.68 -9.76
C VAL A 17 -13.30 -12.44 -10.45
N GLN A 18 -13.32 -12.32 -11.78
CA GLN A 18 -12.17 -11.87 -12.54
C GLN A 18 -11.93 -10.41 -12.20
N THR A 19 -10.90 -10.13 -11.41
CA THR A 19 -10.40 -8.78 -11.25
C THR A 19 -9.88 -8.31 -12.61
N SER A 20 -10.52 -7.29 -13.18
CA SER A 20 -9.97 -6.58 -14.34
C SER A 20 -8.59 -6.01 -13.93
N GLY A 21 -7.64 -5.92 -14.89
CA GLY A 21 -6.33 -5.34 -14.61
C GLY A 21 -6.41 -3.90 -14.06
N PRO A 22 -5.24 -3.31 -13.70
CA PRO A 22 -5.18 -1.96 -13.15
C PRO A 22 -5.91 -0.94 -14.01
N GLU A 23 -6.66 -0.02 -13.39
CA GLU A 23 -7.44 1.02 -14.08
C GLU A 23 -6.67 2.32 -14.31
N ARG A 24 -5.61 2.53 -13.50
CA ARG A 24 -4.74 3.70 -13.60
C ARG A 24 -3.53 3.38 -14.46
N THR A 25 -2.97 4.42 -15.07
CA THR A 25 -1.82 4.27 -15.95
C THR A 25 -0.58 4.84 -15.28
N ALA A 26 0.49 4.02 -15.19
CA ALA A 26 1.79 4.47 -14.75
C ALA A 26 2.77 4.56 -15.94
N ARG A 27 3.50 5.69 -16.03
CA ARG A 27 4.55 5.90 -17.04
C ARG A 27 5.75 6.60 -16.38
N GLY A 28 6.91 5.94 -16.41
CA GLY A 28 8.10 6.42 -15.69
C GLY A 28 7.80 6.57 -14.21
N ASN A 29 7.93 7.78 -13.68
CA ASN A 29 7.69 8.13 -12.28
C ASN A 29 6.29 8.74 -12.01
N VAL A 30 5.34 8.57 -12.92
CA VAL A 30 4.04 9.24 -12.87
C VAL A 30 2.90 8.25 -12.96
N ILE A 31 1.91 8.39 -12.06
CA ILE A 31 0.60 7.74 -12.14
C ILE A 31 -0.42 8.78 -12.62
N VAL A 32 -1.24 8.39 -13.58
CA VAL A 32 -2.39 9.19 -14.03
C VAL A 32 -3.67 8.41 -13.73
N SER A 33 -4.51 9.02 -12.89
CA SER A 33 -5.86 8.54 -12.61
C SER A 33 -6.87 9.42 -13.33
N ALA A 34 -7.61 8.82 -14.29
CA ALA A 34 -8.75 9.45 -14.93
C ALA A 34 -10.06 9.22 -14.15
N ARG A 35 -10.01 8.39 -13.12
CA ARG A 35 -11.11 8.07 -12.20
C ARG A 35 -10.93 8.83 -10.89
N GLU A 36 -11.74 8.51 -9.89
CA GLU A 36 -11.66 9.12 -8.56
C GLU A 36 -10.48 8.54 -7.73
N PRO A 37 -9.60 9.43 -7.20
CA PRO A 37 -9.52 10.86 -7.53
C PRO A 37 -8.98 11.05 -8.95
N LYS A 38 -9.49 12.05 -9.68
CA LYS A 38 -8.80 12.52 -10.88
C LYS A 38 -7.53 13.22 -10.46
N ALA A 39 -6.39 12.58 -10.68
CA ALA A 39 -5.12 13.08 -10.19
C ALA A 39 -3.95 12.64 -11.08
N ARG A 40 -2.90 13.44 -11.05
CA ARG A 40 -1.58 13.11 -11.54
C ARG A 40 -0.63 13.07 -10.34
N ILE A 41 -0.17 11.87 -9.98
CA ILE A 41 0.77 11.65 -8.88
C ILE A 41 2.17 11.52 -9.49
N GLU A 42 3.07 12.41 -9.11
CA GLU A 42 4.43 12.45 -9.62
C GLU A 42 5.40 12.18 -8.47
N LEU A 43 6.25 11.17 -8.64
CA LEU A 43 7.31 10.75 -7.73
C LEU A 43 8.67 11.27 -8.21
N PRO A 44 9.76 11.12 -7.44
CA PRO A 44 11.10 11.51 -7.90
C PRO A 44 11.48 10.84 -9.22
N LYS A 45 12.28 11.51 -10.04
CA LYS A 45 12.76 10.95 -11.32
C LYS A 45 13.71 9.75 -11.14
N THR A 46 14.20 9.54 -9.93
CA THR A 46 15.12 8.47 -9.56
C THR A 46 14.40 7.13 -9.31
N VAL A 47 13.07 7.12 -9.23
CA VAL A 47 12.32 5.87 -8.99
C VAL A 47 12.20 5.04 -10.26
N GLU A 48 12.21 3.73 -10.08
CA GLU A 48 11.86 2.75 -11.09
C GLU A 48 10.44 2.24 -10.83
N TYR A 49 9.58 2.20 -11.87
CA TYR A 49 8.27 1.59 -11.79
C TYR A 49 8.39 0.07 -11.83
N VAL A 50 7.92 -0.61 -10.79
CA VAL A 50 7.99 -2.06 -10.65
C VAL A 50 6.80 -2.74 -11.32
N GLY A 51 5.60 -2.17 -11.15
CA GLY A 51 4.36 -2.72 -11.68
C GLY A 51 3.15 -2.32 -10.85
N ALA A 52 2.02 -2.92 -11.21
CA ALA A 52 0.75 -2.77 -10.50
C ALA A 52 0.13 -4.14 -10.21
N ASP A 53 -0.75 -4.19 -9.21
CA ASP A 53 -1.59 -5.32 -8.89
C ASP A 53 -3.00 -4.85 -8.56
N ARG A 54 -4.01 -5.71 -8.75
CA ARG A 54 -5.40 -5.44 -8.37
C ARG A 54 -6.05 -6.69 -7.82
N TRP A 55 -6.67 -6.56 -6.67
CA TRP A 55 -7.33 -7.67 -5.97
C TRP A 55 -8.52 -7.18 -5.14
N VAL A 56 -9.31 -8.12 -4.66
CA VAL A 56 -10.35 -7.82 -3.66
C VAL A 56 -9.84 -8.26 -2.28
N LEU A 57 -9.49 -7.28 -1.44
CA LEU A 57 -8.98 -7.48 -0.09
C LEU A 57 -10.06 -8.10 0.78
N TYR A 58 -9.84 -9.34 1.26
CA TYR A 58 -10.72 -10.08 2.16
C TYR A 58 -12.20 -10.15 1.73
N GLY A 59 -12.49 -9.97 0.43
CA GLY A 59 -13.85 -9.93 -0.10
C GLY A 59 -14.64 -8.67 0.26
N ILE A 60 -13.97 -7.58 0.71
CA ILE A 60 -14.64 -6.37 1.17
C ILE A 60 -14.22 -5.09 0.45
N ALA A 61 -12.99 -5.02 -0.09
CA ALA A 61 -12.49 -3.83 -0.74
C ALA A 61 -11.75 -4.16 -2.05
N ASP A 62 -12.07 -3.43 -3.11
CA ASP A 62 -11.34 -3.45 -4.39
C ASP A 62 -10.12 -2.56 -4.26
N CYS A 63 -8.95 -3.16 -4.35
CA CYS A 63 -7.66 -2.51 -4.18
C CYS A 63 -6.88 -2.54 -5.49
N GLU A 64 -6.28 -1.41 -5.86
CA GLU A 64 -5.33 -1.28 -6.96
C GLU A 64 -4.07 -0.60 -6.45
N LEU A 65 -2.93 -1.29 -6.52
CA LEU A 65 -1.64 -0.74 -6.13
C LEU A 65 -0.72 -0.49 -7.33
N HIS A 66 0.15 0.50 -7.19
CA HIS A 66 1.28 0.76 -8.06
C HIS A 66 2.54 0.88 -7.21
N ALA A 67 3.57 0.11 -7.56
CA ALA A 67 4.84 0.06 -6.83
C ALA A 67 5.96 0.75 -7.61
N PHE A 68 6.73 1.57 -6.88
CA PHE A 68 7.97 2.17 -7.38
C PHE A 68 9.06 2.03 -6.33
N VAL A 69 10.31 1.93 -6.77
CA VAL A 69 11.46 1.78 -5.88
C VAL A 69 12.63 2.67 -6.27
N GLU A 70 13.42 3.06 -5.29
CA GLU A 70 14.82 3.40 -5.47
C GLU A 70 15.64 2.25 -4.90
N ALA A 71 16.46 1.61 -5.71
CA ALA A 71 17.24 0.43 -5.33
C ALA A 71 18.68 0.54 -5.80
N ASP A 72 19.57 -0.23 -5.17
CA ASP A 72 20.95 -0.38 -5.62
C ASP A 72 21.05 -1.28 -6.87
N PRO A 73 22.22 -1.40 -7.53
CA PRO A 73 22.41 -2.28 -8.68
C PRO A 73 22.11 -3.77 -8.41
N ASN A 74 22.13 -4.20 -7.15
CA ASN A 74 21.81 -5.56 -6.72
C ASN A 74 20.30 -5.71 -6.39
N LYS A 75 19.48 -4.70 -6.72
CA LYS A 75 18.03 -4.64 -6.43
C LYS A 75 17.69 -4.66 -4.94
N ASN A 76 18.61 -4.24 -4.06
CA ASN A 76 18.25 -3.97 -2.67
C ASN A 76 17.53 -2.64 -2.59
N ILE A 77 16.30 -2.65 -2.10
CA ILE A 77 15.46 -1.47 -2.01
C ILE A 77 16.01 -0.54 -0.95
N GLN A 78 16.20 0.73 -1.32
CA GLN A 78 16.55 1.83 -0.41
C GLN A 78 15.31 2.64 -0.05
N ARG A 79 14.39 2.83 -1.01
CA ARG A 79 13.10 3.50 -0.83
C ARG A 79 12.02 2.79 -1.62
N LEU A 80 10.84 2.73 -1.01
CA LEU A 80 9.62 2.19 -1.59
C LEU A 80 8.56 3.29 -1.64
N TYR A 81 7.89 3.41 -2.78
CA TYR A 81 6.68 4.20 -2.96
C TYR A 81 5.58 3.25 -3.40
N TRP A 82 4.60 3.08 -2.56
CA TRP A 82 3.42 2.25 -2.78
C TRP A 82 2.20 3.17 -2.83
N VAL A 83 1.62 3.32 -4.01
CA VAL A 83 0.40 4.10 -4.21
C VAL A 83 -0.76 3.14 -4.40
N GLN A 84 -1.78 3.24 -3.55
CA GLN A 84 -2.95 2.36 -3.58
C GLN A 84 -4.22 3.18 -3.65
N PHE A 85 -5.12 2.71 -4.48
CA PHE A 85 -6.50 3.19 -4.56
C PHE A 85 -7.38 2.07 -4.03
N GLU A 86 -8.25 2.40 -3.07
CA GLU A 86 -9.11 1.43 -2.42
C GLU A 86 -10.55 1.89 -2.37
N SER A 87 -11.48 0.95 -2.51
CA SER A 87 -12.90 1.23 -2.46
C SER A 87 -13.64 0.02 -1.91
N TYR A 88 -14.47 0.19 -0.88
CA TYR A 88 -15.33 -0.90 -0.42
C TYR A 88 -16.27 -1.37 -1.51
N VAL A 89 -16.40 -2.69 -1.66
CA VAL A 89 -17.29 -3.30 -2.65
C VAL A 89 -18.76 -2.93 -2.39
N PRO A 90 -19.61 -2.86 -3.44
CA PRO A 90 -21.03 -2.49 -3.30
C PRO A 90 -21.82 -3.38 -2.33
N GLU A 91 -21.43 -4.65 -2.23
CA GLU A 91 -22.06 -5.66 -1.37
C GLU A 91 -21.84 -5.40 0.13
N LYS A 92 -20.98 -4.46 0.48
CA LYS A 92 -20.65 -4.04 1.85
C LYS A 92 -20.97 -2.55 2.08
N PRO A 93 -22.24 -2.12 1.96
CA PRO A 93 -22.59 -0.70 1.91
C PRO A 93 -22.36 0.06 3.24
N THR A 94 -22.24 -0.66 4.36
CA THR A 94 -22.08 -0.07 5.70
C THR A 94 -20.62 0.11 6.11
N LEU A 95 -19.66 -0.50 5.36
CA LEU A 95 -18.25 -0.35 5.67
C LEU A 95 -17.75 1.03 5.27
N LYS A 96 -16.90 1.59 6.10
CA LYS A 96 -16.22 2.88 5.90
C LYS A 96 -14.80 2.84 6.46
N HIS A 97 -13.92 3.65 5.88
CA HIS A 97 -12.57 3.83 6.41
C HIS A 97 -12.63 4.73 7.65
N GLU A 98 -11.91 4.36 8.69
CA GLU A 98 -11.80 5.12 9.93
C GLU A 98 -10.33 5.32 10.30
N TYR A 99 -9.90 6.57 10.32
CA TYR A 99 -8.56 6.97 10.70
C TYR A 99 -8.63 7.93 11.89
N ASN A 100 -7.78 7.71 12.88
CA ASN A 100 -7.72 8.49 14.11
C ASN A 100 -6.35 9.16 14.31
N SER A 101 -5.51 9.19 13.28
CA SER A 101 -4.24 9.90 13.37
C SER A 101 -4.48 11.39 13.67
N PRO A 102 -3.84 11.96 14.71
CA PRO A 102 -3.92 13.40 14.98
C PRO A 102 -3.04 14.23 14.04
N ARG A 103 -2.23 13.58 13.21
CA ARG A 103 -1.30 14.23 12.29
C ARG A 103 -1.87 14.27 10.88
N HIS A 104 -1.75 15.43 10.25
CA HIS A 104 -2.19 15.65 8.89
C HIS A 104 -1.10 16.38 8.08
N THR A 105 -1.14 16.23 6.77
CA THR A 105 -0.31 16.99 5.83
C THR A 105 -1.08 17.23 4.53
N ASP A 106 -0.88 18.42 3.94
CA ASP A 106 -1.43 18.73 2.62
C ASP A 106 -0.43 18.38 1.52
N ILE A 107 -0.89 17.68 0.49
CA ILE A 107 -0.12 17.42 -0.72
C ILE A 107 -1.01 17.71 -1.93
N GLY A 108 -0.72 18.80 -2.62
CA GLY A 108 -1.47 19.18 -3.82
C GLY A 108 -2.92 19.58 -3.58
N GLY A 109 -3.22 20.13 -2.41
CA GLY A 109 -4.57 20.53 -1.98
C GLY A 109 -5.41 19.36 -1.43
N MET A 110 -4.82 18.21 -1.21
CA MET A 110 -5.44 17.05 -0.56
C MET A 110 -4.93 16.89 0.86
N ASP A 111 -5.83 16.86 1.84
CA ASP A 111 -5.50 16.61 3.25
C ASP A 111 -5.33 15.12 3.51
N PHE A 112 -4.17 14.71 4.02
CA PHE A 112 -3.83 13.33 4.32
C PHE A 112 -3.68 13.10 5.82
N TYR A 113 -4.34 12.06 6.35
CA TYR A 113 -3.98 11.45 7.63
C TYR A 113 -2.58 10.86 7.54
N VAL A 114 -1.77 11.03 8.59
CA VAL A 114 -0.36 10.59 8.60
C VAL A 114 -0.09 9.63 9.74
N ASP A 115 0.30 8.41 9.42
CA ASP A 115 0.79 7.42 10.38
C ASP A 115 2.21 7.00 10.03
N THR A 116 3.00 6.61 11.05
CA THR A 116 4.36 6.15 10.88
C THR A 116 4.64 4.92 11.72
N TRP A 117 5.52 4.06 11.26
CA TRP A 117 5.99 2.91 12.02
C TRP A 117 7.32 2.39 11.50
N VAL A 118 7.96 1.54 12.30
CA VAL A 118 9.10 0.72 11.88
C VAL A 118 8.70 -0.75 11.85
N ARG A 119 9.33 -1.52 10.96
CA ARG A 119 9.07 -2.96 10.82
C ARG A 119 10.32 -3.71 10.41
N ALA A 120 10.54 -4.88 11.06
CA ALA A 120 11.49 -5.88 10.60
C ALA A 120 10.87 -6.77 9.52
N LYS A 121 11.67 -7.20 8.52
CA LYS A 121 11.23 -8.11 7.45
C LYS A 121 10.67 -9.43 7.99
N ALA A 122 11.27 -9.93 9.07
CA ALA A 122 10.88 -11.19 9.73
C ALA A 122 9.55 -11.14 10.49
N GLU A 123 8.93 -9.93 10.64
CA GLU A 123 7.64 -9.84 11.31
C GLU A 123 6.56 -10.58 10.52
N GLN A 124 5.71 -11.32 11.26
CA GLN A 124 4.65 -12.12 10.69
C GLN A 124 3.76 -11.29 9.75
N MET A 125 3.49 -11.82 8.58
CA MET A 125 2.60 -11.25 7.58
C MET A 125 1.25 -11.96 7.63
N ARG A 126 0.18 -11.18 7.59
CA ARG A 126 -1.18 -11.73 7.50
C ARG A 126 -1.43 -12.19 6.06
N PRO A 127 -1.83 -13.45 5.82
CA PRO A 127 -2.19 -13.91 4.48
C PRO A 127 -3.30 -13.07 3.83
N GLY A 128 -3.18 -12.81 2.54
CA GLY A 128 -4.12 -12.00 1.76
C GLY A 128 -4.08 -10.50 2.06
N SER A 129 -3.08 -10.02 2.83
CA SER A 129 -2.94 -8.60 3.14
C SER A 129 -2.29 -7.82 1.98
N ASP A 130 -2.49 -6.50 1.97
CA ASP A 130 -1.82 -5.58 1.05
C ASP A 130 -0.29 -5.77 1.05
N ARG A 131 0.27 -6.06 2.22
CA ARG A 131 1.69 -6.34 2.37
C ARG A 131 2.11 -7.57 1.56
N GLU A 132 1.32 -8.63 1.55
CA GLU A 132 1.62 -9.83 0.76
C GLU A 132 1.64 -9.52 -0.73
N HIS A 133 0.68 -8.73 -1.22
CA HIS A 133 0.57 -8.31 -2.61
C HIS A 133 1.79 -7.47 -3.04
N ILE A 134 2.15 -6.42 -2.29
CA ILE A 134 3.31 -5.60 -2.63
C ILE A 134 4.62 -6.39 -2.56
N GLU A 135 4.84 -7.21 -1.51
CA GLU A 135 6.07 -7.99 -1.39
C GLU A 135 6.16 -9.09 -2.45
N ALA A 136 5.03 -9.68 -2.88
CA ALA A 136 4.99 -10.65 -3.99
C ALA A 136 5.37 -9.99 -5.32
N LEU A 137 4.81 -8.79 -5.59
CA LEU A 137 5.12 -8.03 -6.80
C LEU A 137 6.61 -7.65 -6.86
N LEU A 138 7.17 -7.14 -5.77
CA LEU A 138 8.59 -6.78 -5.66
C LEU A 138 9.49 -8.00 -5.86
N ARG A 139 9.19 -9.10 -5.19
CA ARG A 139 9.95 -10.36 -5.29
C ARG A 139 9.91 -10.95 -6.71
N ALA A 140 8.75 -10.92 -7.38
CA ALA A 140 8.60 -11.39 -8.75
C ALA A 140 9.47 -10.61 -9.75
N LYS A 141 9.84 -9.38 -9.42
CA LYS A 141 10.75 -8.52 -10.20
C LYS A 141 12.20 -8.58 -9.71
N GLY A 142 12.50 -9.43 -8.72
CA GLY A 142 13.84 -9.66 -8.18
C GLY A 142 14.30 -8.63 -7.16
N TYR A 143 13.42 -7.72 -6.69
CA TYR A 143 13.76 -6.76 -5.65
C TYR A 143 13.82 -7.41 -4.26
N GLN A 144 14.71 -6.90 -3.42
CA GLN A 144 14.92 -7.38 -2.06
C GLN A 144 14.55 -6.28 -1.05
N MET A 145 13.59 -6.61 -0.18
CA MET A 145 13.22 -5.74 0.94
C MET A 145 14.35 -5.72 1.98
N PRO A 146 14.68 -4.54 2.54
CA PRO A 146 15.59 -4.41 3.66
C PRO A 146 15.15 -5.23 4.89
N VAL A 147 16.12 -5.56 5.76
CA VAL A 147 15.85 -6.27 7.01
C VAL A 147 14.97 -5.44 7.95
N ASN A 148 15.21 -4.13 7.99
CA ASN A 148 14.42 -3.18 8.77
C ASN A 148 14.02 -2.00 7.89
N MET A 149 12.76 -1.60 7.99
CA MET A 149 12.23 -0.44 7.27
C MET A 149 11.49 0.50 8.22
N MET A 150 11.49 1.79 7.88
CA MET A 150 10.61 2.80 8.45
C MET A 150 9.63 3.25 7.37
N TYR A 151 8.39 3.56 7.79
CA TYR A 151 7.29 3.86 6.88
C TYR A 151 6.52 5.10 7.30
N VAL A 152 6.02 5.84 6.30
CA VAL A 152 4.92 6.79 6.42
C VAL A 152 3.75 6.27 5.60
N ARG A 153 2.56 6.26 6.19
CA ARG A 153 1.30 6.08 5.48
C ARG A 153 0.57 7.42 5.42
N LEU A 154 0.20 7.80 4.22
CA LEU A 154 -0.59 8.97 3.90
C LEU A 154 -1.93 8.49 3.36
N VAL A 155 -3.04 8.89 3.97
CA VAL A 155 -4.38 8.50 3.53
C VAL A 155 -5.25 9.71 3.32
N HIS A 156 -5.81 9.83 2.11
CA HIS A 156 -6.82 10.82 1.75
C HIS A 156 -8.15 10.13 1.46
N LEU A 157 -9.20 10.50 2.20
CA LEU A 157 -10.56 9.98 2.00
C LEU A 157 -11.20 10.73 0.83
N LEU A 158 -11.75 9.99 -0.13
CA LEU A 158 -12.20 10.55 -1.41
C LEU A 158 -13.68 10.96 -1.41
N ASP A 159 -14.47 10.44 -0.48
CA ASP A 159 -15.89 10.72 -0.40
C ASP A 159 -16.35 10.98 1.04
N GLU A 160 -17.49 11.66 1.21
CA GLU A 160 -18.08 11.96 2.52
C GLU A 160 -18.51 10.71 3.28
N GLN A 161 -18.84 9.62 2.56
CA GLN A 161 -19.20 8.34 3.12
C GLN A 161 -17.97 7.55 3.60
N LYS A 162 -16.76 8.05 3.30
CA LYS A 162 -15.48 7.41 3.67
C LYS A 162 -15.35 5.98 3.14
N ARG A 163 -15.85 5.73 1.95
CA ARG A 163 -15.84 4.40 1.34
C ARG A 163 -14.70 4.20 0.36
N LYS A 164 -14.03 5.29 -0.02
CA LYS A 164 -12.92 5.30 -0.97
C LYS A 164 -11.75 6.08 -0.42
N GLU A 165 -10.56 5.62 -0.75
CA GLU A 165 -9.34 6.31 -0.35
C GLU A 165 -8.24 6.25 -1.41
N LEU A 166 -7.37 7.25 -1.34
CA LEU A 166 -6.03 7.23 -1.89
C LEU A 166 -5.06 7.03 -0.73
N MET A 167 -4.34 5.92 -0.72
CA MET A 167 -3.29 5.62 0.23
C MET A 167 -1.92 5.68 -0.45
N ILE A 168 -0.97 6.38 0.17
CA ILE A 168 0.42 6.38 -0.26
C ILE A 168 1.28 5.93 0.91
N ILE A 169 2.01 4.82 0.74
CA ILE A 169 3.00 4.35 1.70
C ILE A 169 4.38 4.65 1.15
N TYR A 170 5.12 5.50 1.86
CA TYR A 170 6.52 5.75 1.62
C TYR A 170 7.36 4.98 2.63
N GLY A 171 8.32 4.19 2.16
CA GLY A 171 9.22 3.40 3.00
C GLY A 171 10.69 3.70 2.73
N GLU A 172 11.52 3.69 3.78
CA GLU A 172 12.98 3.79 3.67
C GLU A 172 13.66 2.63 4.41
N ASP A 173 14.81 2.20 3.87
CA ASP A 173 15.73 1.33 4.60
C ASP A 173 16.15 2.03 5.89
N LEU A 174 15.99 1.36 7.02
CA LEU A 174 16.34 1.89 8.33
C LEU A 174 17.86 1.87 8.60
N LYS A 175 18.62 1.04 7.85
CA LYS A 175 20.06 0.85 8.04
C LYS A 175 20.87 2.14 8.13
N PRO A 176 20.62 3.21 7.31
CA PRO A 176 21.37 4.46 7.40
C PRO A 176 21.22 5.21 8.73
N THR A 177 20.16 4.92 9.52
CA THR A 177 19.97 5.53 10.84
C THR A 177 20.84 4.91 11.92
N GLY A 178 21.40 3.72 11.66
CA GLY A 178 22.16 2.93 12.64
C GLY A 178 21.32 2.14 13.62
N PHE A 179 19.98 2.20 13.50
CA PHE A 179 19.06 1.50 14.40
C PHE A 179 18.34 0.33 13.70
N THR A 180 17.85 -0.60 14.50
CA THR A 180 16.92 -1.65 14.07
C THR A 180 15.47 -1.25 14.39
N ALA A 181 14.51 -1.93 13.76
CA ALA A 181 13.09 -1.72 14.07
C ALA A 181 12.75 -2.07 15.52
N ALA A 182 13.41 -3.09 16.09
CA ALA A 182 13.20 -3.49 17.48
C ALA A 182 13.65 -2.44 18.49
N GLU A 183 14.78 -1.76 18.20
CA GLU A 183 15.30 -0.70 19.08
C GLU A 183 14.43 0.55 19.08
N LEU A 184 13.78 0.89 17.94
CA LEU A 184 12.97 2.09 17.82
C LEU A 184 11.50 1.89 18.21
N LYS A 185 11.00 0.65 18.30
CA LYS A 185 9.63 0.37 18.77
C LYS A 185 9.47 0.74 20.24
N GLU A 186 8.22 0.89 20.65
CA GLU A 186 7.87 1.03 22.07
C GLU A 186 8.49 -0.09 22.90
N GLY A 187 9.16 0.29 23.99
CA GLY A 187 9.95 -0.61 24.83
C GLY A 187 11.37 -0.94 24.31
N GLY A 188 11.74 -0.49 23.12
CA GLY A 188 13.11 -0.61 22.60
C GLY A 188 14.07 0.41 23.24
N ASN A 189 15.36 0.07 23.26
CA ASN A 189 16.40 0.85 23.95
C ASN A 189 16.73 2.20 23.28
N ALA A 190 16.24 2.44 22.04
CA ALA A 190 16.38 3.69 21.30
C ALA A 190 15.03 4.33 20.93
N HIS A 191 13.94 3.94 21.60
CA HIS A 191 12.59 4.47 21.30
C HIS A 191 12.53 6.01 21.43
N ASP A 192 13.31 6.62 22.30
CA ASP A 192 13.43 8.06 22.47
C ASP A 192 13.97 8.79 21.22
N ARG A 193 14.61 8.08 20.30
CA ARG A 193 15.10 8.59 19.02
C ARG A 193 14.02 8.65 17.95
N TRP A 194 12.99 7.81 18.07
CA TRP A 194 11.94 7.68 17.07
C TRP A 194 11.23 9.00 16.74
N PRO A 195 10.83 9.86 17.70
CA PRO A 195 10.11 11.10 17.39
C PRO A 195 10.87 12.08 16.47
N LYS A 196 12.21 12.05 16.48
CA LYS A 196 13.00 12.87 15.54
C LYS A 196 13.07 12.20 14.17
N ILE A 197 13.36 10.91 14.13
CA ILE A 197 13.44 10.12 12.88
C ILE A 197 12.11 10.18 12.15
N ASP A 198 11.02 10.04 12.86
CA ASP A 198 9.63 10.09 12.41
C ASP A 198 9.29 11.44 11.73
N ARG A 199 9.60 12.57 12.37
CA ARG A 199 9.40 13.90 11.74
C ARG A 199 10.19 14.05 10.46
N ASP A 200 11.48 13.74 10.50
CA ASP A 200 12.37 13.83 9.34
C ASP A 200 11.88 12.93 8.20
N LEU A 201 11.29 11.76 8.52
CA LEU A 201 10.73 10.81 7.55
C LEU A 201 9.46 11.37 6.88
N ILE A 202 8.54 11.99 7.67
CA ILE A 202 7.33 12.63 7.15
C ILE A 202 7.69 13.78 6.20
N ASP A 203 8.65 14.62 6.57
CA ASP A 203 9.10 15.75 5.75
C ASP A 203 9.67 15.25 4.42
N ARG A 204 10.48 14.18 4.45
CA ARG A 204 10.99 13.57 3.22
C ARG A 204 9.89 12.95 2.35
N ALA A 205 8.93 12.28 2.94
CA ALA A 205 7.81 11.69 2.22
C ALA A 205 6.99 12.77 1.50
N SER A 206 6.55 13.80 2.26
CA SER A 206 5.74 14.90 1.72
C SER A 206 6.47 15.70 0.65
N GLY A 207 7.78 15.95 0.83
CA GLY A 207 8.60 16.69 -0.12
C GLY A 207 8.90 15.94 -1.44
N LYS A 208 8.72 14.61 -1.46
CA LYS A 208 9.01 13.75 -2.64
C LYS A 208 7.78 13.46 -3.50
N ILE A 209 6.58 13.66 -2.99
CA ILE A 209 5.34 13.33 -3.66
C ILE A 209 4.68 14.63 -4.13
N ARG A 210 4.28 14.67 -5.39
CA ARG A 210 3.52 15.80 -5.95
C ARG A 210 2.21 15.29 -6.52
N ILE A 211 1.11 15.94 -6.17
CA ILE A 211 -0.23 15.62 -6.67
C ILE A 211 -0.81 16.87 -7.34
N ARG A 212 -1.41 16.67 -8.51
CA ARG A 212 -2.05 17.74 -9.30
C ARG A 212 -3.37 17.27 -9.87
#